data_4313dce3788b9f8a2dec8884e3e3ae9c
#
_entry.id   4313dce3788b9f8a2dec8884e3e3ae9c
#
_cell.length_a   1.000
_cell.length_b   1.000
_cell.length_c   1.000
_cell.angle_alpha   90.00
_cell.angle_beta   90.00
_cell.angle_gamma   90.00
#
_symmetry.space_group_name_H-M   'P 1'
#
loop_
_entity.id
_entity.type
_entity.pdbx_description
1 polymer ?
#
loop_
_entity_poly.entity_id
_entity_poly.type
_entity_poly.pdbx_seq_one_letter_code
_entity_poly.pdbx_strand_id
1 'polypeptide(L)'
;MEFERINCKLQQNSQDKLLEKMYKSDIGKQLLKVLTGKAVSELGGRFMDSPLSVPVIKPFIEKNNIDMSQYEEKEYKSYNDFFTRKIKEGERVFDLTPEFLCSPCDSKLTVYKIDENSEYEIKGTKYSFESLTRSKKLADYYNGGHMLVFRLCVDDYHRYSYVDNGYLGPVRRINGVYHTVNPVAIEAGNDIYKENTRELSVLHSENFGKILQIEVGALMVGRIVNNDEKCHVSRGQEKGRFEFGGSTVILVFAKD
;
A
#
# COMPACT_ATOMS: atom_id res chain seq x y z
N MET A 1 9.49 -22.42 13.86
CA MET A 1 8.70 -21.45 14.61
C MET A 1 7.39 -21.30 13.84
N GLU A 2 6.29 -21.88 14.35
CA GLU A 2 4.96 -21.77 13.74
C GLU A 2 4.45 -20.34 13.99
N PHE A 3 4.21 -19.59 12.93
CA PHE A 3 3.58 -18.29 13.05
C PHE A 3 2.09 -18.49 13.28
N GLU A 4 1.58 -18.19 14.47
CA GLU A 4 0.15 -18.13 14.73
C GLU A 4 -0.50 -17.09 13.81
N ARG A 5 -1.45 -17.55 12.99
CA ARG A 5 -2.33 -16.64 12.23
C ARG A 5 -3.20 -15.88 13.24
N ILE A 6 -2.89 -14.61 13.47
CA ILE A 6 -3.82 -13.73 14.17
C ILE A 6 -5.00 -13.50 13.24
N ASN A 7 -6.03 -14.35 13.39
CA ASN A 7 -7.32 -14.18 12.74
C ASN A 7 -8.07 -13.02 13.40
N CYS A 8 -7.78 -11.78 12.98
CA CYS A 8 -8.74 -10.71 13.21
C CYS A 8 -10.01 -11.04 12.41
N LYS A 9 -11.09 -11.41 13.10
CA LYS A 9 -12.43 -11.44 12.50
C LYS A 9 -12.72 -10.03 11.98
N LEU A 10 -12.67 -9.86 10.66
CA LEU A 10 -13.07 -8.63 10.00
C LEU A 10 -14.56 -8.41 10.29
N GLN A 11 -14.89 -7.39 11.07
CA GLN A 11 -16.26 -6.90 11.13
C GLN A 11 -16.58 -6.34 9.74
N GLN A 12 -17.37 -7.08 8.97
CA GLN A 12 -17.88 -6.62 7.67
C GLN A 12 -18.79 -5.43 7.89
N ASN A 13 -18.38 -4.26 7.42
CA ASN A 13 -19.24 -3.10 7.41
C ASN A 13 -20.18 -3.11 6.18
N SER A 14 -21.13 -2.18 6.12
CA SER A 14 -22.07 -2.08 4.99
C SER A 14 -21.39 -1.84 3.63
N GLN A 15 -20.21 -1.22 3.63
CA GLN A 15 -19.42 -0.98 2.42
C GLN A 15 -18.80 -2.28 1.88
N ASP A 16 -18.33 -3.17 2.77
CA ASP A 16 -17.77 -4.47 2.39
C ASP A 16 -18.83 -5.35 1.73
N LYS A 17 -20.07 -5.36 2.25
CA LYS A 17 -21.19 -6.09 1.65
C LYS A 17 -21.58 -5.56 0.27
N LEU A 18 -21.57 -4.25 0.07
CA LEU A 18 -21.83 -3.63 -1.21
C LEU A 18 -20.76 -3.98 -2.24
N LEU A 19 -19.48 -3.86 -1.86
CA LEU A 19 -18.35 -4.25 -2.70
C LEU A 19 -18.40 -5.73 -3.08
N GLU A 20 -18.64 -6.63 -2.12
CA GLU A 20 -18.78 -8.05 -2.37
C GLU A 20 -19.87 -8.33 -3.43
N LYS A 21 -21.03 -7.69 -3.31
CA LYS A 21 -22.13 -7.83 -4.28
C LYS A 21 -21.73 -7.31 -5.67
N MET A 22 -20.99 -6.21 -5.74
CA MET A 22 -20.49 -5.67 -7.01
C MET A 22 -19.45 -6.60 -7.67
N TYR A 23 -18.53 -7.16 -6.91
CA TYR A 23 -17.53 -8.09 -7.44
C TYR A 23 -18.09 -9.47 -7.83
N LYS A 24 -19.16 -9.93 -7.20
CA LYS A 24 -19.81 -11.22 -7.50
C LYS A 24 -20.80 -11.17 -8.66
N SER A 25 -21.31 -10.01 -9.07
CA SER A 25 -22.29 -9.89 -10.15
C SER A 25 -21.64 -9.40 -11.46
N ASP A 26 -22.10 -9.90 -12.60
CA ASP A 26 -21.56 -9.48 -13.91
C ASP A 26 -21.84 -8.00 -14.21
N ILE A 27 -23.02 -7.51 -13.82
CA ILE A 27 -23.38 -6.09 -13.89
C ILE A 27 -22.45 -5.27 -12.97
N GLY A 28 -22.19 -5.75 -11.76
CA GLY A 28 -21.28 -5.11 -10.82
C GLY A 28 -19.84 -5.05 -11.35
N LYS A 29 -19.37 -6.12 -11.99
CA LYS A 29 -18.05 -6.16 -12.64
C LYS A 29 -17.93 -5.15 -13.79
N GLN A 30 -18.99 -5.00 -14.61
CA GLN A 30 -19.02 -3.99 -15.67
C GLN A 30 -19.03 -2.57 -15.08
N LEU A 31 -19.84 -2.33 -14.05
CA LEU A 31 -19.86 -1.06 -13.34
C LEU A 31 -18.51 -0.74 -12.69
N LEU A 32 -17.86 -1.73 -12.08
CA LEU A 32 -16.51 -1.58 -11.54
C LEU A 32 -15.50 -1.22 -12.62
N LYS A 33 -15.54 -1.82 -13.81
CA LYS A 33 -14.65 -1.43 -14.93
C LYS A 33 -14.78 0.05 -15.28
N VAL A 34 -16.00 0.58 -15.23
CA VAL A 34 -16.23 2.02 -15.47
C VAL A 34 -15.71 2.84 -14.30
N LEU A 35 -16.05 2.46 -13.06
CA LEU A 35 -15.64 3.17 -11.84
C LEU A 35 -14.12 3.09 -11.59
N THR A 36 -13.45 2.02 -12.01
CA THR A 36 -12.00 1.87 -11.92
C THR A 36 -11.25 2.48 -13.09
N GLY A 37 -11.97 3.02 -14.06
CA GLY A 37 -11.40 3.71 -15.21
C GLY A 37 -10.60 4.95 -14.80
N LYS A 38 -9.52 5.22 -15.52
CA LYS A 38 -8.60 6.34 -15.25
C LYS A 38 -9.34 7.69 -15.11
N ALA A 39 -10.31 7.97 -15.98
CA ALA A 39 -11.06 9.22 -15.97
C ALA A 39 -11.89 9.41 -14.68
N VAL A 40 -12.55 8.36 -14.20
CA VAL A 40 -13.36 8.44 -12.96
C VAL A 40 -12.44 8.57 -11.73
N SER A 41 -11.33 7.85 -11.73
CA SER A 41 -10.31 7.98 -10.68
C SER A 41 -9.71 9.39 -10.63
N GLU A 42 -9.43 10.00 -11.78
CA GLU A 42 -8.94 11.38 -11.88
C GLU A 42 -10.00 12.39 -11.39
N LEU A 43 -11.27 12.18 -11.74
CA LEU A 43 -12.36 13.07 -11.29
C LEU A 43 -12.55 12.97 -9.77
N GLY A 44 -12.56 11.76 -9.22
CA GLY A 44 -12.59 11.52 -7.77
C GLY A 44 -11.40 12.17 -7.06
N GLY A 45 -10.19 12.00 -7.60
CA GLY A 45 -8.98 12.66 -7.11
C GLY A 45 -9.12 14.19 -7.08
N ARG A 46 -9.59 14.80 -8.18
CA ARG A 46 -9.82 16.24 -8.25
C ARG A 46 -10.84 16.74 -7.22
N PHE A 47 -11.90 15.97 -6.96
CA PHE A 47 -12.86 16.31 -5.89
C PHE A 47 -12.17 16.27 -4.53
N MET A 48 -11.39 15.23 -4.24
CA MET A 48 -10.67 15.09 -2.98
C MET A 48 -9.55 16.13 -2.80
N ASP A 49 -9.04 16.70 -3.89
CA ASP A 49 -8.09 17.82 -3.87
C ASP A 49 -8.79 19.19 -3.71
N SER A 50 -10.11 19.24 -3.89
CA SER A 50 -10.86 20.50 -3.85
C SER A 50 -11.30 20.88 -2.42
N PRO A 51 -11.52 22.18 -2.14
CA PRO A 51 -12.09 22.65 -0.87
C PRO A 51 -13.49 22.09 -0.57
N LEU A 52 -14.22 21.64 -1.59
CA LEU A 52 -15.54 21.01 -1.43
C LEU A 52 -15.48 19.69 -0.64
N SER A 53 -14.30 19.08 -0.51
CA SER A 53 -14.10 17.87 0.25
C SER A 53 -13.82 18.12 1.76
N VAL A 54 -13.55 19.34 2.18
CA VAL A 54 -13.26 19.70 3.58
C VAL A 54 -14.35 19.25 4.57
N PRO A 55 -15.65 19.41 4.27
CA PRO A 55 -16.72 18.97 5.18
C PRO A 55 -16.72 17.47 5.49
N VAL A 56 -16.05 16.65 4.67
CA VAL A 56 -15.94 15.19 4.88
C VAL A 56 -14.94 14.84 5.99
N ILE A 57 -13.99 15.74 6.30
CA ILE A 57 -12.85 15.46 7.20
C ILE A 57 -13.33 15.15 8.61
N LYS A 58 -14.10 16.04 9.23
CA LYS A 58 -14.54 15.89 10.63
C LYS A 58 -15.35 14.61 10.87
N PRO A 59 -16.40 14.29 10.06
CA PRO A 59 -17.10 13.01 10.17
C PRO A 59 -16.21 11.79 9.98
N PHE A 60 -15.18 11.90 9.12
CA PHE A 60 -14.25 10.80 8.90
C PHE A 60 -13.35 10.56 10.11
N ILE A 61 -12.81 11.61 10.75
CA ILE A 61 -12.03 11.53 11.98
C ILE A 61 -12.85 10.87 13.09
N GLU A 62 -14.07 11.35 13.31
CA GLU A 62 -14.97 10.86 14.35
C GLU A 62 -15.35 9.38 14.13
N LYS A 63 -15.71 9.02 12.90
CA LYS A 63 -16.11 7.65 12.53
C LYS A 63 -14.98 6.63 12.73
N ASN A 64 -13.75 7.02 12.45
CA ASN A 64 -12.59 6.13 12.50
C ASN A 64 -11.78 6.29 13.79
N ASN A 65 -12.23 7.14 14.75
CA ASN A 65 -11.55 7.43 16.02
C ASN A 65 -10.08 7.80 15.83
N ILE A 66 -9.78 8.67 14.85
CA ILE A 66 -8.40 9.08 14.55
C ILE A 66 -7.94 10.03 15.65
N ASP A 67 -6.86 9.66 16.36
CA ASP A 67 -6.21 10.55 17.32
C ASP A 67 -5.40 11.62 16.59
N MET A 68 -5.94 12.83 16.57
CA MET A 68 -5.31 13.97 15.91
C MET A 68 -4.18 14.60 16.72
N SER A 69 -3.98 14.24 17.98
CA SER A 69 -2.97 14.85 18.86
C SER A 69 -1.53 14.62 18.37
N GLN A 70 -1.29 13.50 17.67
CA GLN A 70 0.02 13.12 17.13
C GLN A 70 0.38 13.80 15.79
N TYR A 71 -0.55 14.53 15.18
CA TYR A 71 -0.32 15.18 13.89
C TYR A 71 -0.06 16.68 14.01
N GLU A 72 0.62 17.25 13.00
CA GLU A 72 0.83 18.70 12.91
C GLU A 72 -0.51 19.43 12.91
N GLU A 73 -0.62 20.46 13.75
CA GLU A 73 -1.82 21.32 13.79
C GLU A 73 -1.86 22.20 12.55
N LYS A 74 -2.94 22.04 11.76
CA LYS A 74 -3.07 22.72 10.51
C LYS A 74 -4.55 22.81 10.08
N GLU A 75 -4.92 23.89 9.41
CA GLU A 75 -6.17 23.96 8.66
C GLU A 75 -6.02 23.23 7.32
N TYR A 76 -6.80 22.18 7.14
CA TYR A 76 -6.76 21.39 5.90
C TYR A 76 -7.57 22.06 4.79
N LYS A 77 -6.96 22.20 3.63
CA LYS A 77 -7.56 22.84 2.45
C LYS A 77 -8.41 21.88 1.61
N SER A 78 -8.25 20.57 1.80
CA SER A 78 -8.98 19.51 1.11
C SER A 78 -8.90 18.22 1.91
N TYR A 79 -9.71 17.21 1.54
CA TYR A 79 -9.62 15.90 2.14
C TYR A 79 -8.26 15.24 1.87
N ASN A 80 -7.70 15.40 0.67
CA ASN A 80 -6.39 14.84 0.34
C ASN A 80 -5.25 15.49 1.16
N ASP A 81 -5.36 16.79 1.46
CA ASP A 81 -4.44 17.50 2.34
C ASP A 81 -4.49 16.93 3.79
N PHE A 82 -5.70 16.57 4.27
CA PHE A 82 -5.86 15.84 5.53
C PHE A 82 -5.35 14.39 5.44
N PHE A 83 -5.64 13.70 4.36
CA PHE A 83 -5.24 12.29 4.17
C PHE A 83 -3.71 12.14 4.16
N THR A 84 -3.02 13.12 3.60
CA THR A 84 -1.55 13.20 3.56
C THR A 84 -0.95 13.98 4.73
N ARG A 85 -1.69 14.14 5.84
CA ARG A 85 -1.26 14.83 7.07
C ARG A 85 0.12 14.36 7.52
N LYS A 86 0.84 15.22 8.24
CA LYS A 86 2.15 14.89 8.79
C LYS A 86 2.05 14.62 10.29
N ILE A 87 2.84 13.67 10.75
CA ILE A 87 3.07 13.42 12.17
C ILE A 87 4.04 14.47 12.72
N LYS A 88 3.82 14.92 13.95
CA LYS A 88 4.73 15.81 14.66
C LYS A 88 6.11 15.17 14.79
N GLU A 89 7.15 15.99 14.77
CA GLU A 89 8.51 15.52 14.98
C GLU A 89 8.64 14.83 16.36
N GLY A 90 9.25 13.66 16.38
CA GLY A 90 9.44 12.85 17.60
C GLY A 90 8.29 11.91 17.96
N GLU A 91 7.09 12.03 17.36
CA GLU A 91 5.96 11.11 17.64
C GLU A 91 6.14 9.71 17.02
N ARG A 92 6.98 9.57 16.01
CA ARG A 92 7.39 8.28 15.45
C ARG A 92 8.89 8.12 15.55
N VAL A 93 9.33 7.22 16.43
CA VAL A 93 10.74 6.90 16.62
C VAL A 93 11.06 5.60 15.89
N PHE A 94 12.07 5.63 15.03
CA PHE A 94 12.59 4.45 14.37
C PHE A 94 13.68 3.80 15.22
N ASP A 95 13.62 2.49 15.38
CA ASP A 95 14.72 1.74 15.98
C ASP A 95 15.92 1.76 15.01
N LEU A 96 17.05 2.27 15.49
CA LEU A 96 18.27 2.39 14.71
C LEU A 96 19.19 1.17 14.83
N THR A 97 18.79 0.14 15.59
CA THR A 97 19.56 -1.10 15.73
C THR A 97 19.67 -1.79 14.35
N PRO A 98 20.89 -2.05 13.86
CA PRO A 98 21.10 -2.54 12.49
C PRO A 98 20.41 -3.87 12.18
N GLU A 99 20.28 -4.75 13.18
CA GLU A 99 19.68 -6.08 13.05
C GLU A 99 18.15 -6.07 12.97
N PHE A 100 17.52 -4.94 13.29
CA PHE A 100 16.07 -4.83 13.30
C PHE A 100 15.55 -4.16 12.04
N LEU A 101 14.61 -4.82 11.37
CA LEU A 101 13.88 -4.24 10.25
C LEU A 101 12.75 -3.36 10.78
N CYS A 102 12.80 -2.08 10.45
CA CYS A 102 11.70 -1.16 10.77
C CYS A 102 10.50 -1.38 9.85
N SER A 103 9.27 -1.19 10.38
CA SER A 103 8.08 -1.10 9.53
C SER A 103 8.14 0.14 8.65
N PRO A 104 7.84 0.05 7.35
CA PRO A 104 7.84 1.22 6.47
C PRO A 104 6.65 2.15 6.72
N CYS A 105 5.56 1.67 7.32
CA CYS A 105 4.31 2.42 7.48
C CYS A 105 3.41 1.80 8.56
N ASP A 106 2.40 2.54 8.99
CA ASP A 106 1.28 2.03 9.78
C ASP A 106 0.45 1.09 8.90
N SER A 107 0.24 -0.18 9.33
CA SER A 107 -0.38 -1.18 8.47
C SER A 107 -0.69 -2.50 9.18
N LYS A 108 -1.38 -3.38 8.48
CA LYS A 108 -1.50 -4.79 8.83
C LYS A 108 -0.51 -5.60 8.01
N LEU A 109 0.43 -6.29 8.70
CA LEU A 109 1.49 -7.08 8.09
C LEU A 109 1.04 -8.53 7.82
N THR A 110 1.35 -9.01 6.61
CA THR A 110 1.31 -10.45 6.27
C THR A 110 2.64 -10.84 5.64
N VAL A 111 3.19 -11.98 6.03
CA VAL A 111 4.48 -12.49 5.54
C VAL A 111 4.26 -13.75 4.70
N TYR A 112 4.89 -13.80 3.54
CA TYR A 112 4.89 -14.94 2.64
C TYR A 112 6.31 -15.40 2.36
N LYS A 113 6.52 -16.72 2.24
CA LYS A 113 7.72 -17.27 1.65
C LYS A 113 7.55 -17.32 0.14
N ILE A 114 8.59 -17.00 -0.60
CA ILE A 114 8.60 -17.04 -2.07
C ILE A 114 9.18 -18.40 -2.51
N ASP A 115 8.37 -19.24 -3.16
CA ASP A 115 8.80 -20.53 -3.69
C ASP A 115 8.70 -20.57 -5.22
N GLU A 116 9.48 -21.43 -5.89
CA GLU A 116 9.65 -21.48 -7.36
C GLU A 116 8.37 -21.65 -8.17
N ASN A 117 7.36 -22.33 -7.60
CA ASN A 117 6.07 -22.56 -8.24
C ASN A 117 4.93 -21.81 -7.53
N SER A 118 5.26 -20.86 -6.65
CA SER A 118 4.25 -20.33 -5.79
C SER A 118 3.37 -19.31 -6.48
N GLU A 119 2.14 -19.69 -6.52
CA GLU A 119 1.03 -18.79 -6.43
C GLU A 119 0.84 -18.47 -4.94
N TYR A 120 1.04 -17.23 -4.54
CA TYR A 120 0.72 -16.82 -3.17
C TYR A 120 -0.76 -16.57 -3.10
N GLU A 121 -1.39 -17.19 -2.14
CA GLU A 121 -2.76 -16.89 -1.82
C GLU A 121 -2.79 -15.69 -0.87
N ILE A 122 -3.08 -14.51 -1.43
CA ILE A 122 -3.40 -13.32 -0.66
C ILE A 122 -4.93 -13.28 -0.57
N LYS A 123 -5.50 -13.77 0.54
CA LYS A 123 -6.95 -13.82 0.78
C LYS A 123 -7.74 -14.42 -0.39
N GLY A 124 -7.37 -15.61 -0.83
CA GLY A 124 -8.06 -16.37 -1.86
C GLY A 124 -7.66 -16.04 -3.30
N THR A 125 -6.86 -15.00 -3.53
CA THR A 125 -6.33 -14.67 -4.86
C THR A 125 -4.90 -15.14 -5.02
N LYS A 126 -4.65 -15.85 -6.12
CA LYS A 126 -3.34 -16.43 -6.43
C LYS A 126 -2.52 -15.49 -7.30
N TYR A 127 -1.29 -15.18 -6.88
CA TYR A 127 -0.33 -14.35 -7.60
C TYR A 127 0.98 -15.09 -7.80
N SER A 128 1.52 -15.08 -9.00
CA SER A 128 2.93 -15.35 -9.18
C SER A 128 3.73 -14.07 -8.95
N PHE A 129 4.93 -14.20 -8.41
CA PHE A 129 5.80 -13.04 -8.20
C PHE A 129 6.19 -12.34 -9.51
N GLU A 130 6.37 -13.12 -10.59
CA GLU A 130 6.60 -12.58 -11.93
C GLU A 130 5.45 -11.69 -12.40
N SER A 131 4.20 -12.10 -12.17
CA SER A 131 3.04 -11.29 -12.55
C SER A 131 2.94 -9.98 -11.75
N LEU A 132 3.34 -9.98 -10.49
CA LEU A 132 3.39 -8.79 -9.64
C LEU A 132 4.47 -7.81 -10.13
N THR A 133 5.64 -8.31 -10.47
CA THR A 133 6.79 -7.49 -10.86
C THR A 133 6.88 -7.24 -12.37
N ARG A 134 6.18 -8.00 -13.19
CA ARG A 134 6.35 -8.08 -14.66
C ARG A 134 7.83 -8.24 -15.04
N SER A 135 8.54 -9.10 -14.31
CA SER A 135 9.98 -9.33 -14.53
C SER A 135 10.39 -10.71 -14.06
N LYS A 136 10.69 -11.59 -15.02
CA LYS A 136 11.28 -12.90 -14.72
C LYS A 136 12.61 -12.78 -13.96
N LYS A 137 13.46 -11.80 -14.33
CA LYS A 137 14.74 -11.56 -13.64
C LYS A 137 14.57 -11.28 -12.15
N LEU A 138 13.54 -10.51 -11.77
CA LEU A 138 13.25 -10.26 -10.35
C LEU A 138 12.66 -11.51 -9.69
N ALA A 139 11.80 -12.25 -10.40
CA ALA A 139 11.25 -13.49 -9.90
C ALA A 139 12.35 -14.52 -9.58
N ASP A 140 13.28 -14.72 -10.50
CA ASP A 140 14.42 -15.62 -10.32
C ASP A 140 15.32 -15.16 -9.16
N TYR A 141 15.58 -13.85 -9.04
CA TYR A 141 16.46 -13.30 -8.00
C TYR A 141 15.89 -13.44 -6.58
N TYR A 142 14.58 -13.22 -6.39
CA TYR A 142 13.94 -13.28 -5.07
C TYR A 142 13.32 -14.64 -4.74
N ASN A 143 13.49 -15.62 -5.61
CA ASN A 143 13.01 -16.97 -5.38
C ASN A 143 13.63 -17.60 -4.13
N GLY A 144 12.82 -18.27 -3.31
CA GLY A 144 13.20 -18.81 -2.02
C GLY A 144 13.29 -17.80 -0.87
N GLY A 145 13.12 -16.51 -1.17
CA GLY A 145 13.12 -15.41 -0.20
C GLY A 145 11.76 -15.17 0.48
N HIS A 146 11.57 -13.96 1.00
CA HIS A 146 10.36 -13.59 1.75
C HIS A 146 9.74 -12.31 1.19
N MET A 147 8.40 -12.26 1.21
CA MET A 147 7.61 -11.10 0.84
C MET A 147 6.75 -10.65 2.03
N LEU A 148 6.96 -9.42 2.45
CA LEU A 148 6.23 -8.75 3.53
C LEU A 148 5.21 -7.79 2.92
N VAL A 149 3.94 -8.00 3.19
CA VAL A 149 2.83 -7.20 2.64
C VAL A 149 2.24 -6.34 3.75
N PHE A 150 2.44 -5.04 3.65
CA PHE A 150 1.96 -4.01 4.56
C PHE A 150 0.71 -3.37 3.97
N ARG A 151 -0.46 -3.75 4.46
CA ARG A 151 -1.74 -3.24 3.97
C ARG A 151 -2.22 -2.09 4.85
N LEU A 152 -2.28 -0.90 4.30
CA LEU A 152 -2.81 0.29 4.96
C LEU A 152 -4.34 0.33 4.83
N CYS A 153 -5.01 0.58 5.94
CA CYS A 153 -6.44 0.90 5.98
C CYS A 153 -6.62 2.41 5.73
N VAL A 154 -7.83 2.84 5.41
CA VAL A 154 -8.11 4.24 5.07
C VAL A 154 -7.89 5.24 6.22
N ASP A 155 -7.89 4.76 7.43
CA ASP A 155 -7.66 5.49 8.69
C ASP A 155 -6.18 5.52 9.11
N ASP A 156 -5.34 4.64 8.56
CA ASP A 156 -3.91 4.59 8.83
C ASP A 156 -3.18 5.85 8.34
N TYR A 157 -1.94 6.02 8.76
CA TYR A 157 -1.04 7.05 8.26
C TYR A 157 -0.47 6.66 6.90
N HIS A 158 -0.71 7.48 5.86
CA HIS A 158 -0.44 7.10 4.47
C HIS A 158 0.90 7.60 3.92
N ARG A 159 1.84 7.97 4.80
CA ARG A 159 3.24 8.17 4.42
C ARG A 159 4.04 6.92 4.78
N TYR A 160 5.08 6.65 4.01
CA TYR A 160 5.95 5.50 4.22
C TYR A 160 7.41 5.90 4.12
N SER A 161 8.26 5.15 4.82
CA SER A 161 9.67 5.46 5.02
C SER A 161 10.57 4.35 4.49
N TYR A 162 11.85 4.68 4.31
CA TYR A 162 12.88 3.68 4.07
C TYR A 162 13.12 2.86 5.35
N VAL A 163 13.26 1.55 5.16
CA VAL A 163 13.41 0.59 6.27
C VAL A 163 14.84 0.44 6.75
N ASP A 164 15.79 0.94 5.97
CA ASP A 164 17.22 0.90 6.28
C ASP A 164 17.99 1.99 5.55
N ASN A 165 19.25 2.21 5.96
CA ASN A 165 20.21 3.01 5.20
C ASN A 165 20.59 2.27 3.92
N GLY A 166 20.98 3.01 2.88
CA GLY A 166 21.47 2.40 1.67
C GLY A 166 21.38 3.29 0.43
N TYR A 167 21.53 2.69 -0.74
CA TYR A 167 21.40 3.36 -2.02
C TYR A 167 20.14 2.92 -2.75
N LEU A 168 19.27 3.87 -3.04
CA LEU A 168 18.04 3.66 -3.81
C LEU A 168 18.37 3.60 -5.31
N GLY A 169 17.96 2.53 -5.97
CA GLY A 169 17.98 2.41 -7.43
C GLY A 169 16.86 3.21 -8.11
N PRO A 170 16.74 3.09 -9.44
CA PRO A 170 15.70 3.77 -10.20
C PRO A 170 14.30 3.24 -9.82
N VAL A 171 13.32 4.14 -9.82
CA VAL A 171 11.91 3.80 -9.66
C VAL A 171 11.33 3.38 -11.02
N ARG A 172 10.68 2.22 -11.07
CA ARG A 172 9.98 1.71 -12.24
C ARG A 172 8.49 1.67 -12.01
N ARG A 173 7.74 2.44 -12.80
CA ARG A 173 6.29 2.46 -12.76
C ARG A 173 5.68 1.40 -13.67
N ILE A 174 4.71 0.66 -13.16
CA ILE A 174 3.85 -0.26 -13.91
C ILE A 174 2.44 0.30 -13.86
N ASN A 175 1.96 0.76 -15.01
CA ASN A 175 0.59 1.24 -15.11
C ASN A 175 -0.39 0.06 -15.07
N GLY A 176 -1.52 0.28 -14.46
CA GLY A 176 -2.62 -0.66 -14.32
C GLY A 176 -3.95 0.05 -14.26
N VAL A 177 -4.97 -0.68 -13.89
CA VAL A 177 -6.27 -0.14 -13.50
C VAL A 177 -6.35 -0.08 -11.97
N TYR A 178 -7.17 0.82 -11.44
CA TYR A 178 -7.29 0.98 -9.99
C TYR A 178 -8.38 0.08 -9.43
N HIS A 179 -7.99 -0.86 -8.57
CA HIS A 179 -8.90 -1.68 -7.78
C HIS A 179 -8.69 -1.42 -6.29
N THR A 180 -9.73 -1.69 -5.49
CA THR A 180 -9.59 -1.63 -4.04
C THR A 180 -8.68 -2.74 -3.52
N VAL A 181 -7.88 -2.45 -2.50
CA VAL A 181 -7.14 -3.46 -1.71
C VAL A 181 -7.98 -4.01 -0.55
N ASN A 182 -9.29 -3.75 -0.54
CA ASN A 182 -10.19 -4.28 0.48
C ASN A 182 -10.20 -5.82 0.46
N PRO A 183 -10.10 -6.49 1.62
CA PRO A 183 -10.09 -7.95 1.71
C PRO A 183 -11.27 -8.64 1.02
N VAL A 184 -12.47 -8.04 1.06
CA VAL A 184 -13.67 -8.59 0.41
C VAL A 184 -13.50 -8.68 -1.11
N ALA A 185 -12.86 -7.68 -1.74
CA ALA A 185 -12.60 -7.72 -3.17
C ALA A 185 -11.59 -8.82 -3.53
N ILE A 186 -10.60 -9.06 -2.67
CA ILE A 186 -9.62 -10.14 -2.83
C ILE A 186 -10.29 -11.51 -2.71
N GLU A 187 -11.17 -11.70 -1.71
CA GLU A 187 -11.93 -12.93 -1.52
C GLU A 187 -12.87 -13.25 -2.70
N ALA A 188 -13.30 -12.23 -3.44
CA ALA A 188 -14.08 -12.40 -4.67
C ALA A 188 -13.25 -12.86 -5.89
N GLY A 189 -11.96 -13.15 -5.73
CA GLY A 189 -11.10 -13.73 -6.77
C GLY A 189 -10.55 -12.73 -7.78
N ASN A 190 -10.44 -11.44 -7.43
CA ASN A 190 -9.90 -10.43 -8.32
C ASN A 190 -8.39 -10.27 -8.16
N ASP A 191 -7.66 -10.23 -9.26
CA ASP A 191 -6.19 -10.06 -9.34
C ASP A 191 -5.77 -8.59 -9.08
N ILE A 192 -6.14 -8.05 -7.92
CA ILE A 192 -6.04 -6.62 -7.59
C ILE A 192 -4.62 -6.09 -7.74
N TYR A 193 -3.62 -6.81 -7.21
CA TYR A 193 -2.23 -6.36 -7.26
C TYR A 193 -1.64 -6.40 -8.68
N LYS A 194 -2.17 -7.24 -9.58
CA LYS A 194 -1.75 -7.28 -10.97
C LYS A 194 -2.29 -6.10 -11.77
N GLU A 195 -3.51 -5.66 -11.44
CA GLU A 195 -4.25 -4.65 -12.19
C GLU A 195 -4.03 -3.23 -11.64
N ASN A 196 -3.58 -3.09 -10.41
CA ASN A 196 -3.30 -1.79 -9.82
C ASN A 196 -2.00 -1.17 -10.36
N THR A 197 -2.00 0.14 -10.50
CA THR A 197 -0.76 0.89 -10.72
C THR A 197 0.17 0.67 -9.53
N ARG A 198 1.45 0.40 -9.83
CA ARG A 198 2.46 0.17 -8.82
C ARG A 198 3.81 0.72 -9.24
N GLU A 199 4.59 1.10 -8.25
CA GLU A 199 5.97 1.55 -8.44
C GLU A 199 6.91 0.58 -7.73
N LEU A 200 8.01 0.26 -8.38
CA LEU A 200 9.00 -0.70 -7.91
C LEU A 200 10.35 0.00 -7.84
N SER A 201 11.04 -0.16 -6.73
CA SER A 201 12.42 0.30 -6.56
C SER A 201 13.22 -0.73 -5.77
N VAL A 202 14.53 -0.78 -5.99
CA VAL A 202 15.43 -1.64 -5.23
C VAL A 202 16.28 -0.76 -4.33
N LEU A 203 16.20 -0.99 -3.03
CA LEU A 203 17.10 -0.42 -2.04
C LEU A 203 18.28 -1.40 -1.87
N HIS A 204 19.49 -0.94 -2.16
CA HIS A 204 20.72 -1.62 -1.77
C HIS A 204 20.98 -1.27 -0.31
N SER A 205 20.39 -2.05 0.58
CA SER A 205 20.44 -1.85 2.03
C SER A 205 21.80 -2.19 2.58
N GLU A 206 22.23 -1.46 3.61
CA GLU A 206 23.48 -1.72 4.32
C GLU A 206 23.42 -3.02 5.13
N ASN A 207 22.24 -3.38 5.68
CA ASN A 207 22.11 -4.49 6.62
C ASN A 207 21.33 -5.70 6.06
N PHE A 208 20.45 -5.50 5.05
CA PHE A 208 19.51 -6.54 4.59
C PHE A 208 19.67 -6.89 3.10
N GLY A 209 20.80 -6.54 2.47
CA GLY A 209 21.03 -6.81 1.06
C GLY A 209 20.13 -6.00 0.13
N LYS A 210 19.66 -6.60 -0.96
CA LYS A 210 18.79 -5.90 -1.93
C LYS A 210 17.33 -6.09 -1.55
N ILE A 211 16.69 -5.03 -1.09
CA ILE A 211 15.26 -5.01 -0.76
C ILE A 211 14.49 -4.48 -1.97
N LEU A 212 13.59 -5.29 -2.57
CA LEU A 212 12.65 -4.77 -3.55
C LEU A 212 11.44 -4.20 -2.80
N GLN A 213 11.20 -2.92 -2.97
CA GLN A 213 10.04 -2.23 -2.43
C GLN A 213 9.04 -1.95 -3.56
N ILE A 214 7.77 -2.27 -3.31
CA ILE A 214 6.68 -2.09 -4.27
C ILE A 214 5.56 -1.31 -3.58
N GLU A 215 5.26 -0.13 -4.07
CA GLU A 215 4.07 0.62 -3.68
C GLU A 215 2.93 0.29 -4.64
N VAL A 216 1.80 -0.13 -4.09
CA VAL A 216 0.61 -0.52 -4.85
C VAL A 216 -0.53 0.46 -4.55
N GLY A 217 -0.98 1.18 -5.57
CA GLY A 217 -2.15 2.05 -5.49
C GLY A 217 -3.45 1.26 -5.47
N ALA A 218 -4.52 1.86 -4.96
CA ALA A 218 -5.84 1.24 -4.85
C ALA A 218 -6.92 2.04 -5.61
N LEU A 219 -8.16 1.54 -5.53
CA LEU A 219 -9.33 2.20 -6.14
C LEU A 219 -9.47 3.64 -5.64
N MET A 220 -9.70 4.56 -6.56
CA MET A 220 -9.82 6.01 -6.34
C MET A 220 -8.58 6.69 -5.75
N VAL A 221 -7.46 5.97 -5.72
CA VAL A 221 -6.14 6.47 -5.31
C VAL A 221 -5.18 6.18 -6.42
N GLY A 222 -4.91 7.15 -7.19
CA GLY A 222 -4.02 6.96 -8.31
C GLY A 222 -2.60 7.41 -8.04
N ARG A 223 -2.37 8.16 -6.99
CA ARG A 223 -1.09 8.82 -6.83
C ARG A 223 -0.26 8.16 -5.74
N ILE A 224 0.71 7.42 -6.22
CA ILE A 224 1.92 7.11 -5.48
C ILE A 224 2.86 8.29 -5.70
N VAL A 225 3.33 8.91 -4.65
CA VAL A 225 4.28 10.03 -4.70
C VAL A 225 5.54 9.60 -3.98
N ASN A 226 6.56 9.20 -4.73
CA ASN A 226 7.90 8.95 -4.22
C ASN A 226 8.73 10.25 -4.26
N ASN A 227 9.51 10.50 -3.22
CA ASN A 227 10.28 11.73 -3.06
C ASN A 227 11.64 11.67 -3.76
N ASP A 228 12.24 10.49 -3.85
CA ASP A 228 13.63 10.29 -4.23
C ASP A 228 13.81 9.29 -5.36
N GLU A 229 14.88 9.43 -6.13
CA GLU A 229 15.39 8.48 -7.10
C GLU A 229 16.91 8.48 -7.12
N LYS A 230 17.53 7.29 -7.22
CA LYS A 230 18.99 7.10 -7.41
C LYS A 230 19.85 7.92 -6.45
N CYS A 231 19.59 7.82 -5.16
CA CYS A 231 20.31 8.55 -4.13
C CYS A 231 20.60 7.68 -2.90
N HIS A 232 21.48 8.17 -2.02
CA HIS A 232 21.60 7.61 -0.69
C HIS A 232 20.41 8.04 0.16
N VAL A 233 19.90 7.09 0.96
CA VAL A 233 18.75 7.29 1.84
C VAL A 233 19.08 6.78 3.23
N SER A 234 18.36 7.31 4.22
CA SER A 234 18.52 6.92 5.61
C SER A 234 17.30 6.16 6.12
N ARG A 235 17.51 5.25 7.05
CA ARG A 235 16.44 4.55 7.79
C ARG A 235 15.52 5.58 8.46
N GLY A 236 14.21 5.41 8.28
CA GLY A 236 13.22 6.34 8.78
C GLY A 236 12.99 7.58 7.93
N GLN A 237 13.86 7.91 6.97
CA GLN A 237 13.61 8.98 6.01
C GLN A 237 12.32 8.68 5.23
N GLU A 238 11.45 9.69 5.07
CA GLU A 238 10.22 9.56 4.30
C GLU A 238 10.54 9.26 2.83
N LYS A 239 10.17 8.06 2.36
CA LYS A 239 10.28 7.67 0.95
C LYS A 239 9.18 8.30 0.11
N GLY A 240 7.98 8.40 0.68
CA GLY A 240 6.85 8.92 -0.07
C GLY A 240 5.52 8.82 0.67
N ARG A 241 4.46 9.01 -0.10
CA ARG A 241 3.10 8.94 0.40
C ARG A 241 2.14 8.42 -0.65
N PHE A 242 1.01 7.92 -0.17
CA PHE A 242 -0.16 7.70 -1.00
C PHE A 242 -1.13 8.87 -0.84
N GLU A 243 -1.70 9.32 -1.93
CA GLU A 243 -2.81 10.27 -1.93
C GLU A 243 -4.11 9.46 -1.99
N PHE A 244 -5.11 9.88 -1.30
CA PHE A 244 -6.43 9.32 -0.96
C PHE A 244 -6.72 7.84 -1.34
N GLY A 245 -7.02 7.00 -0.31
CA GLY A 245 -7.59 5.63 -0.34
C GLY A 245 -6.67 4.54 0.23
N GLY A 246 -7.17 3.32 0.29
CA GLY A 246 -6.40 2.18 0.79
C GLY A 246 -5.24 1.79 -0.13
N SER A 247 -4.08 1.52 0.43
CA SER A 247 -2.83 1.26 -0.28
C SER A 247 -2.03 0.13 0.35
N THR A 248 -1.01 -0.34 -0.35
CA THR A 248 -0.18 -1.44 0.13
C THR A 248 1.27 -1.15 -0.20
N VAL A 249 2.15 -1.33 0.77
CA VAL A 249 3.60 -1.41 0.58
C VAL A 249 4.01 -2.87 0.68
N ILE A 250 4.86 -3.32 -0.23
CA ILE A 250 5.40 -4.68 -0.21
C ILE A 250 6.92 -4.57 -0.16
N LEU A 251 7.54 -5.28 0.77
CA LEU A 251 8.98 -5.46 0.84
C LEU A 251 9.33 -6.91 0.49
N VAL A 252 10.34 -7.08 -0.34
CA VAL A 252 10.79 -8.40 -0.77
C VAL A 252 12.28 -8.55 -0.49
N PHE A 253 12.61 -9.65 0.16
CA PHE A 253 13.96 -10.03 0.56
C PHE A 253 14.38 -11.28 -0.20
N ALA A 254 15.60 -11.32 -0.70
CA ALA A 254 16.17 -12.52 -1.29
C ALA A 254 16.38 -13.60 -0.22
N LYS A 255 16.60 -14.83 -0.67
CA LYS A 255 17.07 -15.89 0.19
C LYS A 255 18.53 -15.60 0.56
N ASP A 256 18.89 -15.82 1.83
CA ASP A 256 20.26 -15.79 2.35
C ASP A 256 21.14 -16.85 1.71
#